data_d2dc1e0ade103e2e1dd8dc884a2fb10b
#
_entry.id   d2dc1e0ade103e2e1dd8dc884a2fb10b
#
_cell.length_a   1.000
_cell.length_b   1.000
_cell.length_c   1.000
_cell.angle_alpha   90.00
_cell.angle_beta   90.00
_cell.angle_gamma   90.00
#
_symmetry.space_group_name_H-M   'P 1'
#
loop_
_entity.id
_entity.type
_entity.pdbx_description
1 polymer ?
#
loop_
_entity_poly.entity_id
_entity_poly.type
_entity_poly.pdbx_seq_one_letter_code
_entity_poly.pdbx_strand_id
1 'polypeptide(L)'
;DYGGDRLVLSGDGLTGAPREQTAPPPPPKADENAILAEIRAVNDAIDNEKMSAQIDRIGVITAKILDYQKTHPDKAVQLHSFLSYYLPTTLKILRAYAQLEDQEVSGQNITAAMSRIEGMMDKVVEGFEKQLDLLFQGDAMDITTDVEVLERMLAKDGLSDQEGLTLGL
;
A
#
# COMPACT_ATOMS: atom_id res chain seq x y z
N ASP A 1 -32.24 -29.19 -36.29
CA ASP A 1 -32.25 -29.12 -36.01
C ASP A 1 -32.05 -28.93 -35.50
N TYR A 2 -32.02 -28.84 -35.31
CA TYR A 2 -32.03 -28.64 -34.62
C TYR A 2 -31.66 -28.25 -34.04
N GLY A 3 -31.81 -28.33 -34.10
CA GLY A 3 -31.80 -27.93 -33.37
C GLY A 3 -31.36 -27.46 -32.66
N GLY A 4 -31.47 -27.52 -32.75
CA GLY A 4 -31.43 -27.03 -32.00
C GLY A 4 -30.91 -26.56 -31.30
N ASP A 5 -30.90 -26.63 -31.24
CA ASP A 5 -30.75 -26.26 -30.54
C ASP A 5 -30.29 -25.79 -30.06
N ARG A 6 -30.47 -25.76 -30.29
CA ARG A 6 -30.40 -25.36 -29.79
C ARG A 6 -29.92 -24.91 -29.27
N LEU A 7 -30.04 -25.05 -29.27
CA LEU A 7 -29.96 -24.68 -28.70
C LEU A 7 -29.55 -24.17 -28.25
N VAL A 8 -29.66 -24.16 -28.50
CA VAL A 8 -29.67 -23.72 -28.12
C VAL A 8 -29.31 -23.24 -27.58
N LEU A 9 -29.32 -23.43 -27.46
CA LEU A 9 -29.39 -23.03 -26.97
C LEU A 9 -29.03 -22.62 -26.51
N SER A 10 -29.08 -22.67 -26.59
CA SER A 10 -29.08 -22.34 -26.18
C SER A 10 -28.72 -21.95 -25.69
N GLY A 11 -28.61 -21.93 -25.58
CA GLY A 11 -28.54 -21.52 -25.10
C GLY A 11 -28.01 -21.12 -24.55
N ASP A 12 -27.95 -21.18 -24.42
CA ASP A 12 -27.67 -20.82 -23.89
C ASP A 12 -27.25 -20.35 -23.55
N GLY A 13 -27.30 -20.30 -23.72
CA GLY A 13 -27.17 -19.83 -23.38
C GLY A 13 -26.75 -19.34 -22.99
N LEU A 14 -26.88 -19.34 -22.92
CA LEU A 14 -26.72 -18.93 -22.51
C LEU A 14 -26.29 -18.33 -22.13
N THR A 15 -26.26 -18.24 -22.05
CA THR A 15 -25.91 -17.77 -21.74
C THR A 15 -25.43 -17.23 -21.19
N GLY A 16 -25.27 -17.11 -20.96
CA GLY A 16 -24.86 -16.71 -20.42
C GLY A 16 -24.27 -16.29 -20.03
N ALA A 17 -24.14 -16.39 -20.02
CA ALA A 17 -23.53 -16.08 -19.77
C ALA A 17 -22.97 -15.42 -19.55
N PRO A 18 -22.81 -15.25 -19.79
CA PRO A 18 -22.09 -14.60 -19.42
C PRO A 18 -21.93 -13.75 -18.59
N ARG A 19 -22.30 -13.66 -18.25
CA ARG A 19 -22.22 -13.07 -17.40
C ARG A 19 -21.50 -12.87 -16.71
N GLU A 20 -21.31 -12.90 -16.77
CA GLU A 20 -20.74 -12.70 -16.25
C GLU A 20 -20.11 -12.21 -16.08
N GLN A 21 -20.02 -12.15 -16.29
CA GLN A 21 -19.53 -11.72 -16.14
C GLN A 21 -19.17 -11.06 -15.88
N THR A 22 -19.23 -11.02 -16.11
CA THR A 22 -19.08 -10.49 -15.72
C THR A 22 -18.68 -10.09 -14.93
N ALA A 23 -18.51 -10.59 -15.66
CA ALA A 23 -18.17 -10.58 -14.35
C ALA A 23 -17.41 -9.41 -13.95
N PRO A 24 -17.74 -8.91 -13.02
CA PRO A 24 -17.05 -7.76 -12.59
C PRO A 24 -15.59 -8.08 -12.39
N PRO A 25 -14.76 -7.18 -12.75
CA PRO A 25 -13.37 -7.33 -12.42
C PRO A 25 -13.25 -7.61 -10.94
N PRO A 26 -12.25 -8.32 -10.55
CA PRO A 26 -12.03 -8.57 -9.14
C PRO A 26 -12.07 -7.25 -8.41
N PRO A 27 -12.78 -7.17 -7.35
CA PRO A 27 -12.79 -5.96 -6.58
C PRO A 27 -11.40 -5.61 -6.12
N PRO A 28 -11.05 -4.35 -6.12
CA PRO A 28 -9.76 -3.93 -5.59
C PRO A 28 -9.49 -4.48 -4.20
N LYS A 29 -10.54 -4.71 -3.43
CA LYS A 29 -10.38 -5.25 -2.09
C LYS A 29 -9.74 -6.63 -2.09
N ALA A 30 -10.10 -7.46 -3.07
CA ALA A 30 -9.52 -8.79 -3.15
C ALA A 30 -8.02 -8.69 -3.39
N ASP A 31 -7.61 -7.78 -4.27
CA ASP A 31 -6.20 -7.57 -4.55
C ASP A 31 -5.47 -7.02 -3.33
N GLU A 32 -6.09 -6.09 -2.62
CA GLU A 32 -5.51 -5.54 -1.41
C GLU A 32 -5.31 -6.61 -0.36
N ASN A 33 -6.33 -7.44 -0.14
CA ASN A 33 -6.23 -8.51 0.84
C ASN A 33 -5.16 -9.50 0.46
N ALA A 34 -5.00 -9.77 -0.83
CA ALA A 34 -3.96 -10.67 -1.31
C ALA A 34 -2.57 -10.09 -1.04
N ILE A 35 -2.39 -8.81 -1.29
CA ILE A 35 -1.12 -8.14 -1.05
C ILE A 35 -0.76 -8.18 0.43
N LEU A 36 -1.71 -7.81 1.29
CA LEU A 36 -1.46 -7.79 2.73
C LEU A 36 -1.24 -9.19 3.29
N ALA A 37 -1.95 -10.18 2.75
CA ALA A 37 -1.76 -11.57 3.15
C ALA A 37 -0.36 -12.06 2.74
N GLU A 38 0.11 -11.63 1.58
CA GLU A 38 1.44 -12.00 1.12
C GLU A 38 2.52 -11.41 2.00
N ILE A 39 2.36 -10.15 2.40
CA ILE A 39 3.29 -9.51 3.33
C ILE A 39 3.32 -10.27 4.65
N ARG A 40 2.16 -10.65 5.15
CA ARG A 40 2.05 -11.39 6.40
C ARG A 40 2.72 -12.76 6.29
N ALA A 41 2.49 -13.45 5.17
CA ALA A 41 3.08 -14.76 4.95
C ALA A 41 4.61 -14.68 4.92
N VAL A 42 5.14 -13.66 4.27
CA VAL A 42 6.59 -13.46 4.23
C VAL A 42 7.12 -13.17 5.64
N ASN A 43 6.41 -12.35 6.39
CA ASN A 43 6.79 -12.02 7.76
C ASN A 43 6.83 -13.28 8.63
N ASP A 44 5.82 -14.12 8.49
CA ASP A 44 5.74 -15.37 9.28
C ASP A 44 6.87 -16.33 8.96
N ALA A 45 7.44 -16.22 7.77
CA ALA A 45 8.53 -17.11 7.33
C ALA A 45 9.91 -16.62 7.77
N ILE A 46 10.01 -15.44 8.36
CA ILE A 46 11.29 -14.84 8.75
C ILE A 46 11.40 -14.83 10.27
N ASP A 47 12.50 -15.42 10.78
CA ASP A 47 12.73 -15.52 12.22
C ASP A 47 13.42 -14.30 12.80
N ASN A 48 14.21 -13.59 12.01
CA ASN A 48 14.96 -12.43 12.49
C ASN A 48 13.99 -11.36 13.00
N GLU A 49 14.10 -11.02 14.27
CA GLU A 49 13.15 -10.12 14.93
C GLU A 49 13.15 -8.72 14.35
N LYS A 50 14.33 -8.19 14.06
CA LYS A 50 14.43 -6.85 13.49
C LYS A 50 13.78 -6.81 12.10
N MET A 51 14.07 -7.82 11.29
CA MET A 51 13.49 -7.93 9.95
C MET A 51 11.97 -8.06 10.04
N SER A 52 11.49 -8.86 10.97
CA SER A 52 10.06 -9.06 11.16
C SER A 52 9.37 -7.75 11.55
N ALA A 53 9.97 -6.98 12.44
CA ALA A 53 9.43 -5.69 12.84
C ALA A 53 9.38 -4.72 11.66
N GLN A 54 10.40 -4.76 10.81
CA GLN A 54 10.45 -3.91 9.61
C GLN A 54 9.38 -4.33 8.61
N ILE A 55 9.14 -5.63 8.47
CA ILE A 55 8.10 -6.14 7.58
C ILE A 55 6.71 -5.76 8.12
N ASP A 56 6.52 -5.80 9.43
CA ASP A 56 5.30 -5.31 10.05
C ASP A 56 5.06 -3.85 9.66
N ARG A 57 6.09 -3.04 9.72
CA ARG A 57 5.99 -1.63 9.37
C ARG A 57 5.62 -1.45 7.90
N ILE A 58 6.25 -2.24 7.03
CA ILE A 58 5.91 -2.25 5.60
C ILE A 58 4.44 -2.59 5.40
N GLY A 59 3.95 -3.57 6.14
CA GLY A 59 2.54 -3.97 6.06
C GLY A 59 1.60 -2.85 6.46
N VAL A 60 1.91 -2.15 7.55
CA VAL A 60 1.11 -1.02 8.01
C VAL A 60 1.07 0.09 6.96
N ILE A 61 2.24 0.44 6.43
CA ILE A 61 2.35 1.49 5.43
C ILE A 61 1.59 1.11 4.17
N THR A 62 1.78 -0.13 3.71
CA THR A 62 1.10 -0.62 2.50
C THR A 62 -0.41 -0.59 2.67
N ALA A 63 -0.91 -0.99 3.84
CA ALA A 63 -2.34 -0.95 4.11
C ALA A 63 -2.87 0.48 4.03
N LYS A 64 -2.13 1.44 4.57
CA LYS A 64 -2.53 2.84 4.52
C LYS A 64 -2.53 3.38 3.09
N ILE A 65 -1.54 2.99 2.29
CA ILE A 65 -1.44 3.41 0.89
C ILE A 65 -2.63 2.85 0.10
N LEU A 66 -2.93 1.57 0.28
CA LEU A 66 -4.03 0.94 -0.42
C LEU A 66 -5.37 1.56 -0.02
N ASP A 67 -5.52 1.86 1.25
CA ASP A 67 -6.74 2.48 1.76
C ASP A 67 -6.91 3.88 1.19
N TYR A 68 -5.84 4.65 1.14
CA TYR A 68 -5.87 5.99 0.57
C TYR A 68 -6.26 5.94 -0.90
N GLN A 69 -5.75 4.96 -1.64
CA GLN A 69 -6.02 4.82 -3.06
C GLN A 69 -7.52 4.59 -3.35
N LYS A 70 -8.22 3.93 -2.44
CA LYS A 70 -9.64 3.68 -2.63
C LYS A 70 -10.44 4.97 -2.76
N THR A 71 -10.10 5.96 -1.96
CA THR A 71 -10.82 7.23 -1.96
C THR A 71 -10.15 8.27 -2.85
N HIS A 72 -9.00 7.94 -3.41
CA HIS A 72 -8.26 8.86 -4.28
C HIS A 72 -7.79 8.12 -5.54
N PRO A 73 -8.72 7.70 -6.40
CA PRO A 73 -8.33 6.94 -7.60
C PRO A 73 -7.42 7.72 -8.53
N ASP A 74 -7.42 9.05 -8.44
CA ASP A 74 -6.52 9.90 -9.22
C ASP A 74 -5.06 9.67 -8.86
N LYS A 75 -4.78 9.03 -7.72
CA LYS A 75 -3.41 8.73 -7.29
C LYS A 75 -2.89 7.41 -7.85
N ALA A 76 -3.72 6.67 -8.58
CA ALA A 76 -3.32 5.36 -9.09
C ALA A 76 -2.07 5.43 -9.96
N VAL A 77 -1.95 6.47 -10.79
CA VAL A 77 -0.78 6.63 -11.64
C VAL A 77 0.48 6.82 -10.80
N GLN A 78 0.38 7.66 -9.78
CA GLN A 78 1.50 7.94 -8.87
C GLN A 78 1.95 6.68 -8.14
N LEU A 79 0.99 5.80 -7.81
CA LEU A 79 1.27 4.58 -7.05
C LEU A 79 1.64 3.39 -7.91
N HIS A 80 1.56 3.54 -9.24
CA HIS A 80 1.77 2.41 -10.14
C HIS A 80 3.14 1.75 -9.95
N SER A 81 4.21 2.55 -9.95
CA SER A 81 5.56 2.01 -9.77
C SER A 81 5.73 1.36 -8.41
N PHE A 82 5.15 1.96 -7.39
CA PHE A 82 5.23 1.43 -6.04
C PHE A 82 4.59 0.04 -5.96
N LEU A 83 3.35 -0.07 -6.43
CA LEU A 83 2.59 -1.31 -6.30
C LEU A 83 3.02 -2.38 -7.29
N SER A 84 3.54 -1.99 -8.46
CA SER A 84 3.88 -2.93 -9.52
C SER A 84 5.34 -3.35 -9.51
N TYR A 85 6.21 -2.56 -8.92
CA TYR A 85 7.64 -2.84 -8.95
C TYR A 85 8.27 -2.87 -7.56
N TYR A 86 8.19 -1.76 -6.81
CA TYR A 86 8.91 -1.67 -5.54
C TYR A 86 8.42 -2.68 -4.52
N LEU A 87 7.13 -2.78 -4.34
CA LEU A 87 6.57 -3.72 -3.37
C LEU A 87 6.81 -5.18 -3.77
N PRO A 88 6.48 -5.60 -5.01
CA PRO A 88 6.73 -6.99 -5.40
C PRO A 88 8.21 -7.37 -5.35
N THR A 89 9.10 -6.45 -5.73
CA THR A 89 10.54 -6.72 -5.69
C THR A 89 11.02 -6.89 -4.25
N THR A 90 10.53 -6.03 -3.36
CA THR A 90 10.85 -6.13 -1.94
C THR A 90 10.42 -7.49 -1.39
N LEU A 91 9.21 -7.91 -1.70
CA LEU A 91 8.70 -9.20 -1.22
C LEU A 91 9.50 -10.37 -1.80
N LYS A 92 9.91 -10.26 -3.06
CA LYS A 92 10.75 -11.28 -3.67
C LYS A 92 12.07 -11.43 -2.93
N ILE A 93 12.70 -10.31 -2.61
CA ILE A 93 13.98 -10.33 -1.88
C ILE A 93 13.79 -10.90 -0.48
N LEU A 94 12.70 -10.55 0.17
CA LEU A 94 12.42 -11.05 1.52
C LEU A 94 12.14 -12.54 1.52
N ARG A 95 11.47 -13.06 0.49
CA ARG A 95 11.28 -14.50 0.38
C ARG A 95 12.61 -15.21 0.21
N ALA A 96 13.51 -14.62 -0.57
CA ALA A 96 14.85 -15.19 -0.72
C ALA A 96 15.58 -15.19 0.62
N TYR A 97 15.44 -14.11 1.39
CA TYR A 97 16.03 -14.02 2.72
C TYR A 97 15.50 -15.14 3.63
N ALA A 98 14.20 -15.37 3.61
CA ALA A 98 13.59 -16.43 4.40
C ALA A 98 14.16 -17.80 4.03
N GLN A 99 14.37 -18.04 2.75
CA GLN A 99 14.96 -19.30 2.30
C GLN A 99 16.38 -19.47 2.77
N LEU A 100 17.18 -18.40 2.72
CA LEU A 100 18.56 -18.44 3.19
C LEU A 100 18.62 -18.69 4.70
N GLU A 101 17.73 -18.05 5.43
CA GLU A 101 17.62 -18.22 6.88
C GLU A 101 17.29 -19.66 7.23
N ASP A 102 16.37 -20.26 6.46
CA ASP A 102 15.86 -21.59 6.70
C ASP A 102 16.90 -22.68 6.37
N GLN A 103 17.89 -22.39 5.54
CA GLN A 103 18.92 -23.36 5.20
C GLN A 103 19.82 -23.71 6.39
N GLU A 104 19.90 -22.82 7.35
CA GLU A 104 20.75 -23.01 8.54
C GLU A 104 22.20 -23.28 8.16
N VAL A 105 22.64 -22.67 7.06
CA VAL A 105 24.01 -22.85 6.58
C VAL A 105 24.69 -21.50 6.66
N SER A 106 25.89 -21.49 7.25
CA SER A 106 26.63 -20.24 7.42
C SER A 106 27.81 -20.20 6.46
N GLY A 107 27.52 -20.24 5.17
CA GLY A 107 28.53 -19.99 4.17
C GLY A 107 28.79 -18.51 4.05
N GLN A 108 29.97 -18.16 3.61
CA GLN A 108 30.37 -16.77 3.49
C GLN A 108 29.46 -16.00 2.52
N ASN A 109 29.11 -16.63 1.41
CA ASN A 109 28.25 -16.00 0.42
C ASN A 109 26.84 -15.80 0.96
N ILE A 110 26.32 -16.77 1.70
CA ILE A 110 24.99 -16.69 2.28
C ILE A 110 24.95 -15.59 3.32
N THR A 111 25.94 -15.56 4.20
CA THR A 111 26.03 -14.54 5.25
C THR A 111 26.12 -13.15 4.65
N ALA A 112 26.94 -12.98 3.60
CA ALA A 112 27.10 -11.69 2.95
C ALA A 112 25.77 -11.23 2.30
N ALA A 113 25.07 -12.16 1.64
CA ALA A 113 23.79 -11.84 1.01
C ALA A 113 22.76 -11.42 2.04
N MET A 114 22.67 -12.16 3.14
CA MET A 114 21.73 -11.85 4.21
C MET A 114 22.02 -10.50 4.84
N SER A 115 23.30 -10.21 5.11
CA SER A 115 23.71 -8.92 5.67
C SER A 115 23.35 -7.77 4.72
N ARG A 116 23.52 -8.00 3.42
CA ARG A 116 23.20 -6.99 2.43
C ARG A 116 21.72 -6.67 2.44
N ILE A 117 20.88 -7.71 2.53
CA ILE A 117 19.44 -7.54 2.59
C ILE A 117 19.03 -6.82 3.87
N GLU A 118 19.64 -7.21 5.00
CA GLU A 118 19.34 -6.58 6.28
C GLU A 118 19.68 -5.09 6.25
N GLY A 119 20.83 -4.75 5.66
CA GLY A 119 21.23 -3.35 5.55
C GLY A 119 20.32 -2.55 4.62
N MET A 120 19.78 -3.21 3.60
CA MET A 120 18.87 -2.56 2.66
C MET A 120 17.52 -2.24 3.29
N MET A 121 17.09 -3.06 4.23
CA MET A 121 15.73 -2.93 4.78
C MET A 121 15.46 -1.59 5.46
N ASP A 122 16.45 -0.99 6.10
CA ASP A 122 16.27 0.33 6.68
C ASP A 122 15.88 1.34 5.60
N LYS A 123 16.53 1.25 4.44
CA LYS A 123 16.23 2.15 3.32
C LYS A 123 14.87 1.86 2.72
N VAL A 124 14.50 0.59 2.67
CA VAL A 124 13.21 0.20 2.12
C VAL A 124 12.07 0.76 2.97
N VAL A 125 12.16 0.59 4.29
CA VAL A 125 11.14 1.12 5.21
C VAL A 125 11.06 2.63 5.07
N GLU A 126 12.20 3.29 5.03
CA GLU A 126 12.25 4.75 4.88
C GLU A 126 11.60 5.18 3.57
N GLY A 127 11.88 4.44 2.49
CA GLY A 127 11.28 4.74 1.19
C GLY A 127 9.77 4.55 1.18
N PHE A 128 9.29 3.52 1.86
CA PHE A 128 7.85 3.27 1.96
C PHE A 128 7.18 4.39 2.76
N GLU A 129 7.80 4.82 3.86
CA GLU A 129 7.27 5.91 4.66
C GLU A 129 7.20 7.20 3.86
N LYS A 130 8.24 7.44 3.07
CA LYS A 130 8.27 8.62 2.21
C LYS A 130 7.18 8.56 1.14
N GLN A 131 6.94 7.37 0.60
CA GLN A 131 5.89 7.19 -0.40
C GLN A 131 4.52 7.56 0.19
N LEU A 132 4.26 7.10 1.41
CA LEU A 132 3.01 7.43 2.10
C LEU A 132 2.90 8.93 2.34
N ASP A 133 3.98 9.53 2.81
CA ASP A 133 4.01 10.98 3.09
C ASP A 133 3.69 11.78 1.83
N LEU A 134 4.26 11.37 0.70
CA LEU A 134 4.04 12.06 -0.56
C LEU A 134 2.59 11.99 -1.02
N LEU A 135 1.88 10.91 -0.69
CA LEU A 135 0.47 10.81 -1.04
C LEU A 135 -0.36 11.88 -0.34
N PHE A 136 -0.02 12.21 0.88
CA PHE A 136 -0.76 13.19 1.68
C PHE A 136 -0.30 14.62 1.47
N GLN A 137 0.70 14.84 0.61
CA GLN A 137 1.29 16.16 0.44
C GLN A 137 0.25 17.20 0.05
N GLY A 138 -0.59 16.89 -0.92
CA GLY A 138 -1.62 17.82 -1.38
C GLY A 138 -2.63 18.11 -0.28
N ASP A 139 -3.09 17.06 0.39
CA ASP A 139 -4.07 17.22 1.48
C ASP A 139 -3.49 18.03 2.62
N ALA A 140 -2.23 17.80 2.96
CA ALA A 140 -1.57 18.54 4.03
C ALA A 140 -1.46 20.03 3.68
N MET A 141 -1.14 20.33 2.42
CA MET A 141 -1.04 21.71 1.96
C MET A 141 -2.41 22.40 1.99
N ASP A 142 -3.45 21.70 1.58
CA ASP A 142 -4.80 22.25 1.60
C ASP A 142 -5.24 22.56 3.04
N ILE A 143 -5.00 21.64 3.95
CA ILE A 143 -5.35 21.81 5.35
C ILE A 143 -4.58 22.97 5.95
N THR A 144 -3.30 23.07 5.63
CA THR A 144 -2.48 24.18 6.13
C THR A 144 -3.04 25.52 5.66
N THR A 145 -3.45 25.59 4.41
CA THR A 145 -4.05 26.79 3.85
C THR A 145 -5.34 27.14 4.59
N ASP A 146 -6.18 26.14 4.84
CA ASP A 146 -7.43 26.35 5.56
C ASP A 146 -7.16 26.84 6.99
N VAL A 147 -6.16 26.29 7.65
CA VAL A 147 -5.77 26.71 8.99
C VAL A 147 -5.36 28.17 8.97
N GLU A 148 -4.55 28.58 8.01
CA GLU A 148 -4.11 29.96 7.89
C GLU A 148 -5.27 30.93 7.67
N VAL A 149 -6.22 30.52 6.83
CA VAL A 149 -7.41 31.34 6.58
C VAL A 149 -8.22 31.48 7.85
N LEU A 150 -8.42 30.39 8.57
CA LEU A 150 -9.19 30.43 9.82
C LEU A 150 -8.49 31.30 10.87
N GLU A 151 -7.17 31.14 10.97
CA GLU A 151 -6.41 31.95 11.91
C GLU A 151 -6.56 33.45 11.62
N ARG A 152 -6.54 33.81 10.34
CA ARG A 152 -6.74 35.22 9.96
C ARG A 152 -8.14 35.69 10.29
N MET A 153 -9.13 34.84 10.07
CA MET A 153 -10.51 35.22 10.40
C MET A 153 -10.70 35.41 11.89
N LEU A 154 -10.09 34.51 12.68
CA LEU A 154 -10.18 34.62 14.14
C LEU A 154 -9.50 35.89 14.63
N ALA A 155 -8.35 36.22 14.09
CA ALA A 155 -7.64 37.42 14.47
C ALA A 155 -8.43 38.66 14.09
N LYS A 156 -9.02 38.67 12.90
CA LYS A 156 -9.80 39.82 12.43
C LYS A 156 -11.00 40.07 13.33
N ASP A 157 -11.63 39.01 13.82
CA ASP A 157 -12.82 39.12 14.66
C ASP A 157 -12.48 39.28 16.15
N GLY A 158 -11.20 39.32 16.49
CA GLY A 158 -10.77 39.45 17.87
C GLY A 158 -10.99 38.20 18.70
N LEU A 159 -11.10 37.05 18.07
CA LEU A 159 -11.36 35.78 18.74
C LEU A 159 -10.11 34.96 18.97
N SER A 160 -8.99 35.37 18.40
CA SER A 160 -7.73 34.67 18.52
C SER A 160 -7.04 35.03 19.83
N ASP A 161 -6.58 34.04 20.58
CA ASP A 161 -5.82 34.25 21.80
C ASP A 161 -4.54 35.05 21.52
N GLN A 162 -3.90 34.68 20.41
CA GLN A 162 -2.67 35.36 20.02
C GLN A 162 -2.93 36.82 19.74
N GLU A 163 -4.01 37.14 19.06
CA GLU A 163 -4.42 38.49 18.77
C GLU A 163 -4.77 39.19 20.05
N GLY A 164 -5.49 38.53 20.94
CA GLY A 164 -5.82 39.08 22.24
C GLY A 164 -4.59 39.43 23.06
N LEU A 165 -3.60 38.54 23.02
CA LEU A 165 -2.35 38.81 23.74
C LEU A 165 -1.64 40.01 23.16
N THR A 166 -1.61 40.09 21.83
CA THR A 166 -0.98 41.23 21.17
C THR A 166 -1.67 42.52 21.53
N LEU A 167 -2.99 42.52 21.54
CA LEU A 167 -3.75 43.71 21.89
C LEU A 167 -3.61 44.04 23.36
N GLY A 168 -3.41 43.03 24.18
CA GLY A 168 -3.24 43.25 25.61
C GLY A 168 -1.93 43.90 25.96
N LEU A 169 -1.04 43.93 25.03
CA LEU A 169 0.23 44.61 25.24
C LEU A 169 0.10 46.08 24.93
#